data_05270f366f3cadebed044f2ad7c82c90
#
_entry.id   05270f366f3cadebed044f2ad7c82c90
#
_cell.length_a   1.000
_cell.length_b   1.000
_cell.length_c   1.000
_cell.angle_alpha   90.00
_cell.angle_beta   90.00
_cell.angle_gamma   90.00
#
_symmetry.space_group_name_H-M   'P 1'
#
loop_
_entity.id
_entity.type
_entity.pdbx_description
1 polymer ?
#
loop_
_entity_poly.entity_id
_entity_poly.type
_entity_poly.pdbx_seq_one_letter_code
_entity_poly.pdbx_strand_id
1 'polypeptide(L)'
;MTMKVVVAILLIAAMLVSAQARSRSAGRVSKGDGVPNWDMTASCRAAAEVAFAGQTGVREKSCFESENKTREKLVADWSTFRAEERTRCIKSIEWFSPTYTELIACLEMYGQVRNLRENPASATPYKLQR
;
A
#
# COMPACT_ATOMS: atom_id res chain seq x y z
N MET A 1 28.96 33.68 32.97
CA MET A 1 28.06 32.57 32.56
C MET A 1 28.87 31.31 32.49
N THR A 2 28.55 30.35 33.32
CA THR A 2 29.43 29.23 33.69
C THR A 2 29.36 28.12 32.60
N MET A 3 30.49 27.51 32.33
CA MET A 3 30.71 26.44 31.36
C MET A 3 29.64 25.31 31.42
N LYS A 4 28.97 25.15 32.54
CA LYS A 4 27.87 24.19 32.74
C LYS A 4 26.61 24.52 31.92
N VAL A 5 26.32 25.82 31.67
CA VAL A 5 25.14 26.24 30.86
C VAL A 5 25.38 26.00 29.40
N VAL A 6 26.59 26.18 28.90
CA VAL A 6 26.93 25.95 27.47
C VAL A 6 26.87 24.46 27.13
N VAL A 7 27.30 23.58 28.04
CA VAL A 7 27.21 22.12 27.80
C VAL A 7 25.74 21.66 27.77
N ALA A 8 24.87 22.20 28.63
CA ALA A 8 23.45 21.86 28.64
C ALA A 8 22.74 22.26 27.33
N ILE A 9 23.07 23.41 26.78
CA ILE A 9 22.48 23.90 25.51
C ILE A 9 22.94 23.05 24.33
N LEU A 10 24.20 22.59 24.29
CA LEU A 10 24.73 21.72 23.26
C LEU A 10 24.11 20.32 23.27
N LEU A 11 23.79 19.78 24.46
CA LEU A 11 23.11 18.47 24.57
C LEU A 11 21.64 18.50 24.13
N ILE A 12 20.95 19.61 24.35
CA ILE A 12 19.57 19.79 23.90
C ILE A 12 19.48 19.93 22.37
N ALA A 13 20.46 20.60 21.75
CA ALA A 13 20.52 20.75 20.28
C ALA A 13 20.77 19.41 19.57
N ALA A 14 21.50 18.48 20.18
CA ALA A 14 21.78 17.16 19.60
C ALA A 14 20.55 16.22 19.59
N MET A 15 19.57 16.42 20.47
CA MET A 15 18.36 15.59 20.51
C MET A 15 17.27 16.00 19.51
N LEU A 16 17.36 17.19 18.91
CA LEU A 16 16.36 17.67 17.95
C LEU A 16 16.62 17.25 16.50
N VAL A 17 17.76 16.66 16.19
CA VAL A 17 18.13 16.27 14.81
C VAL A 17 17.69 14.86 14.45
N SER A 18 17.25 14.03 15.41
CA SER A 18 16.93 12.62 15.15
C SER A 18 15.49 12.34 14.67
N ALA A 19 14.67 13.35 14.46
CA ALA A 19 13.24 13.18 14.18
C ALA A 19 12.83 13.30 12.68
N GLN A 20 13.75 13.44 11.75
CA GLN A 20 13.39 13.78 10.35
C GLN A 20 13.78 12.77 9.27
N ALA A 21 14.03 11.53 9.60
CA ALA A 21 14.30 10.50 8.60
C ALA A 21 13.20 9.42 8.54
N ARG A 22 11.91 9.80 8.62
CA ARG A 22 10.86 8.99 8.00
C ARG A 22 10.77 9.40 6.54
N SER A 23 11.65 8.84 5.73
CA SER A 23 11.55 8.86 4.29
C SER A 23 10.17 8.31 3.90
N ARG A 24 9.27 9.20 3.52
CA ARG A 24 8.05 8.83 2.80
C ARG A 24 8.53 8.26 1.48
N SER A 25 8.53 6.94 1.34
CA SER A 25 8.61 6.28 0.03
C SER A 25 7.34 6.66 -0.74
N ALA A 26 7.30 7.88 -1.26
CA ALA A 26 6.33 8.23 -2.29
C ALA A 26 6.63 7.31 -3.47
N GLY A 27 5.76 6.33 -3.70
CA GLY A 27 5.89 5.37 -4.76
C GLY A 27 6.12 6.09 -6.08
N ARG A 28 7.32 5.93 -6.63
CA ARG A 28 7.67 6.50 -7.93
C ARG A 28 6.90 5.72 -8.98
N VAL A 29 5.87 6.33 -9.57
CA VAL A 29 5.19 5.77 -10.74
C VAL A 29 6.25 5.51 -11.81
N SER A 30 6.49 4.26 -12.14
CA SER A 30 7.39 3.91 -13.22
C SER A 30 6.78 4.35 -14.54
N LYS A 31 7.57 5.02 -15.37
CA LYS A 31 7.16 5.69 -16.62
C LYS A 31 6.71 4.73 -17.73
N GLY A 32 6.66 3.40 -17.48
CA GLY A 32 6.43 2.39 -18.50
C GLY A 32 5.02 1.80 -18.55
N ASP A 33 4.45 1.42 -17.41
CA ASP A 33 3.19 0.67 -17.36
C ASP A 33 2.06 1.39 -16.61
N GLY A 34 2.35 2.52 -15.95
CA GLY A 34 1.39 3.31 -15.19
C GLY A 34 1.03 2.73 -13.81
N VAL A 35 1.39 1.49 -13.52
CA VAL A 35 1.23 0.87 -12.20
C VAL A 35 2.29 1.43 -11.25
N PRO A 36 1.94 1.86 -10.02
CA PRO A 36 2.93 2.33 -9.05
C PRO A 36 4.03 1.31 -8.80
N ASN A 37 5.25 1.78 -8.57
CA ASN A 37 6.35 0.91 -8.15
C ASN A 37 6.57 1.09 -6.64
N TRP A 38 6.02 0.19 -5.84
CA TRP A 38 6.14 0.21 -4.39
C TRP A 38 7.18 -0.78 -3.88
N ASP A 39 7.90 -0.40 -2.83
CA ASP A 39 8.75 -1.31 -2.07
C ASP A 39 7.89 -2.12 -1.09
N MET A 40 7.72 -3.41 -1.37
CA MET A 40 6.92 -4.33 -0.56
C MET A 40 7.64 -4.85 0.68
N THR A 41 8.90 -4.46 0.92
CA THR A 41 9.73 -5.03 2.00
C THR A 41 9.08 -4.83 3.37
N ALA A 42 8.64 -3.61 3.68
CA ALA A 42 8.03 -3.32 4.98
C ALA A 42 6.69 -4.05 5.16
N SER A 43 5.84 -4.06 4.12
CA SER A 43 4.52 -4.70 4.16
C SER A 43 4.63 -6.21 4.29
N CYS A 44 5.50 -6.86 3.51
CA CYS A 44 5.69 -8.30 3.56
C CYS A 44 6.37 -8.77 4.86
N ARG A 45 7.28 -7.98 5.43
CA ARG A 45 7.86 -8.27 6.73
C ARG A 45 6.80 -8.18 7.84
N ALA A 46 6.01 -7.12 7.87
CA ALA A 46 4.94 -6.95 8.85
C ALA A 46 3.90 -8.08 8.75
N ALA A 47 3.51 -8.48 7.55
CA ALA A 47 2.61 -9.61 7.34
C ALA A 47 3.21 -10.95 7.83
N ALA A 48 4.52 -11.13 7.75
CA ALA A 48 5.21 -12.30 8.23
C ALA A 48 5.33 -12.33 9.77
N GLU A 49 5.46 -11.19 10.42
CA GLU A 49 5.58 -11.07 11.88
C GLU A 49 4.32 -11.48 12.64
N VAL A 50 3.14 -11.33 12.02
CA VAL A 50 1.85 -11.79 12.59
C VAL A 50 1.73 -13.31 12.59
N ALA A 51 2.65 -14.02 11.95
CA ALA A 51 2.66 -15.47 11.86
C ALA A 51 3.19 -16.15 13.12
N PHE A 52 2.73 -17.39 13.34
CA PHE A 52 3.26 -18.23 14.40
C PHE A 52 4.79 -18.45 14.25
N ALA A 53 5.50 -18.46 15.39
CA ALA A 53 6.96 -18.60 15.45
C ALA A 53 7.47 -19.75 14.56
N GLY A 54 8.50 -19.48 13.75
CA GLY A 54 9.18 -20.47 12.91
C GLY A 54 8.81 -20.42 11.41
N GLN A 55 7.84 -19.64 10.98
CA GLN A 55 7.43 -19.55 9.56
C GLN A 55 7.66 -18.18 8.91
N THR A 56 8.32 -17.27 9.60
CA THR A 56 8.47 -15.86 9.17
C THR A 56 9.11 -15.72 7.79
N GLY A 57 10.23 -16.39 7.54
CA GLY A 57 10.92 -16.29 6.25
C GLY A 57 10.14 -16.90 5.07
N VAL A 58 9.41 -17.99 5.30
CA VAL A 58 8.56 -18.62 4.27
C VAL A 58 7.41 -17.69 3.92
N ARG A 59 6.79 -17.06 4.90
CA ARG A 59 5.67 -16.14 4.70
C ARG A 59 6.10 -14.83 4.05
N GLU A 60 7.23 -14.27 4.43
CA GLU A 60 7.78 -13.07 3.78
C GLU A 60 8.02 -13.35 2.29
N LYS A 61 8.66 -14.47 1.95
CA LYS A 61 8.87 -14.88 0.55
C LYS A 61 7.55 -15.08 -0.20
N SER A 62 6.60 -15.80 0.40
CA SER A 62 5.28 -16.03 -0.20
C SER A 62 4.51 -14.72 -0.41
N CYS A 63 4.64 -13.75 0.50
CA CYS A 63 4.07 -12.41 0.32
C CYS A 63 4.66 -11.71 -0.91
N PHE A 64 5.98 -11.68 -1.06
CA PHE A 64 6.63 -11.09 -2.23
C PHE A 64 6.20 -11.74 -3.54
N GLU A 65 6.12 -13.08 -3.58
CA GLU A 65 5.66 -13.81 -4.77
C GLU A 65 4.22 -13.44 -5.13
N SER A 66 3.33 -13.38 -4.13
CA SER A 66 1.93 -12.98 -4.31
C SER A 66 1.79 -11.53 -4.81
N GLU A 67 2.51 -10.59 -4.19
CA GLU A 67 2.47 -9.18 -4.57
C GLU A 67 3.02 -8.96 -5.98
N ASN A 68 4.11 -9.63 -6.36
CA ASN A 68 4.65 -9.56 -7.72
C ASN A 68 3.67 -10.09 -8.76
N LYS A 69 3.03 -11.25 -8.49
CA LYS A 69 2.01 -11.80 -9.39
C LYS A 69 0.80 -10.88 -9.53
N THR A 70 0.40 -10.25 -8.43
CA THR A 70 -0.70 -9.27 -8.46
C THR A 70 -0.31 -8.02 -9.24
N ARG A 71 0.94 -7.56 -9.13
CA ARG A 71 1.46 -6.47 -9.95
C ARG A 71 1.45 -6.79 -11.44
N GLU A 72 1.86 -8.00 -11.81
CA GLU A 72 1.80 -8.44 -13.22
C GLU A 72 0.37 -8.41 -13.77
N LYS A 73 -0.61 -8.89 -12.98
CA LYS A 73 -2.03 -8.78 -13.34
C LYS A 73 -2.49 -7.33 -13.48
N LEU A 74 -2.09 -6.46 -12.55
CA LEU A 74 -2.39 -5.02 -12.64
C LEU A 74 -1.82 -4.39 -13.90
N VAL A 75 -0.59 -4.73 -14.30
CA VAL A 75 0.03 -4.24 -15.53
C VAL A 75 -0.78 -4.67 -16.75
N ALA A 76 -1.20 -5.94 -16.80
CA ALA A 76 -1.98 -6.47 -17.91
C ALA A 76 -3.36 -5.78 -18.04
N ASP A 77 -4.01 -5.54 -16.90
CA ASP A 77 -5.38 -5.03 -16.85
C ASP A 77 -5.46 -3.49 -16.69
N TRP A 78 -4.32 -2.79 -16.59
CA TRP A 78 -4.26 -1.37 -16.18
C TRP A 78 -5.12 -0.44 -17.01
N SER A 79 -5.17 -0.66 -18.32
CA SER A 79 -5.95 0.16 -19.25
C SER A 79 -7.46 -0.04 -19.12
N THR A 80 -7.91 -1.13 -18.49
CA THR A 80 -9.35 -1.42 -18.30
C THR A 80 -9.95 -0.60 -17.15
N PHE A 81 -9.13 -0.13 -16.23
CA PHE A 81 -9.55 0.73 -15.12
C PHE A 81 -9.59 2.20 -15.55
N ARG A 82 -10.60 2.94 -15.12
CA ARG A 82 -10.71 4.37 -15.40
C ARG A 82 -9.63 5.17 -14.66
N ALA A 83 -9.16 6.25 -15.27
CA ALA A 83 -8.09 7.08 -14.69
C ALA A 83 -8.44 7.62 -13.29
N GLU A 84 -9.70 8.01 -13.08
CA GLU A 84 -10.18 8.50 -11.78
C GLU A 84 -10.19 7.39 -10.72
N GLU A 85 -10.57 6.16 -11.08
CA GLU A 85 -10.57 5.00 -10.20
C GLU A 85 -9.14 4.68 -9.77
N ARG A 86 -8.21 4.64 -10.73
CA ARG A 86 -6.77 4.44 -10.45
C ARG A 86 -6.23 5.47 -9.48
N THR A 87 -6.49 6.76 -9.76
CA THR A 87 -6.01 7.85 -8.91
C THR A 87 -6.57 7.78 -7.49
N ARG A 88 -7.86 7.47 -7.36
CA ARG A 88 -8.51 7.35 -6.03
C ARG A 88 -7.97 6.16 -5.24
N CYS A 89 -7.86 4.99 -5.87
CA CYS A 89 -7.33 3.79 -5.22
C CYS A 89 -5.89 3.97 -4.77
N ILE A 90 -5.02 4.51 -5.64
CA ILE A 90 -3.63 4.80 -5.27
C ILE A 90 -3.57 5.71 -4.05
N LYS A 91 -4.26 6.85 -4.07
CA LYS A 91 -4.27 7.80 -2.96
C LYS A 91 -4.77 7.20 -1.64
N SER A 92 -5.80 6.35 -1.70
CA SER A 92 -6.36 5.75 -0.48
C SER A 92 -5.41 4.74 0.16
N ILE A 93 -4.62 4.03 -0.65
CA ILE A 93 -3.73 2.96 -0.19
C ILE A 93 -2.37 3.49 0.24
N GLU A 94 -1.82 4.50 -0.44
CA GLU A 94 -0.53 5.11 -0.09
C GLU A 94 -0.48 5.68 1.33
N TRP A 95 -1.64 5.96 1.92
CA TRP A 95 -1.74 6.51 3.27
C TRP A 95 -1.36 5.51 4.37
N PHE A 96 -1.60 4.21 4.17
CA PHE A 96 -1.38 3.19 5.21
C PHE A 96 -0.15 2.34 4.93
N SER A 97 -0.30 1.39 4.05
CA SER A 97 0.75 0.43 3.70
C SER A 97 0.43 -0.06 2.29
N PRO A 98 1.02 0.54 1.27
CA PRO A 98 0.64 0.24 -0.10
C PRO A 98 0.99 -1.21 -0.45
N THR A 99 -0.01 -1.96 -0.95
CA THR A 99 0.15 -3.29 -1.51
C THR A 99 -0.57 -3.39 -2.85
N TYR A 100 -0.06 -4.24 -3.74
CA TYR A 100 -0.73 -4.47 -5.03
C TYR A 100 -2.03 -5.23 -4.86
N THR A 101 -2.11 -6.09 -3.84
CA THR A 101 -3.34 -6.82 -3.48
C THR A 101 -4.45 -5.86 -3.07
N GLU A 102 -4.17 -4.84 -2.27
CA GLU A 102 -5.16 -3.82 -1.92
C GLU A 102 -5.54 -2.94 -3.12
N LEU A 103 -4.56 -2.62 -3.97
CA LEU A 103 -4.81 -1.81 -5.15
C LEU A 103 -5.77 -2.52 -6.12
N ILE A 104 -5.54 -3.80 -6.42
CA ILE A 104 -6.41 -4.54 -7.34
C ILE A 104 -7.80 -4.70 -6.74
N ALA A 105 -7.91 -4.99 -5.45
CA ALA A 105 -9.20 -5.12 -4.76
C ALA A 105 -10.01 -3.81 -4.82
N CYS A 106 -9.38 -2.67 -4.59
CA CYS A 106 -10.01 -1.35 -4.72
C CYS A 106 -10.51 -1.11 -6.15
N LEU A 107 -9.70 -1.38 -7.15
CA LEU A 107 -10.03 -1.18 -8.56
C LEU A 107 -11.16 -2.10 -9.03
N GLU A 108 -11.12 -3.37 -8.64
CA GLU A 108 -12.19 -4.35 -8.93
C GLU A 108 -13.52 -3.94 -8.29
N MET A 109 -13.49 -3.43 -7.06
CA MET A 109 -14.68 -2.91 -6.38
C MET A 109 -15.31 -1.73 -7.15
N TYR A 110 -14.51 -0.78 -7.63
CA TYR A 110 -15.00 0.31 -8.48
C TYR A 110 -15.62 -0.23 -9.79
N GLY A 111 -14.96 -1.20 -10.41
CA GLY A 111 -15.47 -1.86 -11.61
C GLY A 111 -16.83 -2.54 -11.37
N GLN A 112 -16.98 -3.25 -10.25
CA GLN A 112 -18.25 -3.88 -9.88
C GLN A 112 -19.35 -2.84 -9.65
N VAL A 113 -19.10 -1.78 -8.90
CA VAL A 113 -20.07 -0.69 -8.66
C VAL A 113 -20.49 -0.05 -9.98
N ARG A 114 -19.55 0.18 -10.89
CA ARG A 114 -19.84 0.71 -12.22
C ARG A 114 -20.77 -0.23 -12.99
N ASN A 115 -20.43 -1.51 -13.05
CA ASN A 115 -21.23 -2.51 -13.75
C ASN A 115 -22.68 -2.60 -13.21
N LEU A 116 -22.86 -2.53 -11.89
CA LEU A 116 -24.18 -2.51 -11.26
C LEU A 116 -25.00 -1.26 -11.63
N ARG A 117 -24.34 -0.11 -11.79
CA ARG A 117 -25.00 1.13 -12.19
C ARG A 117 -25.38 1.13 -13.68
N GLU A 118 -24.52 0.59 -14.52
CA GLU A 118 -24.74 0.51 -15.96
C GLU A 118 -25.71 -0.63 -16.34
N ASN A 119 -25.74 -1.71 -15.55
CA ASN A 119 -26.56 -2.89 -15.74
C ASN A 119 -27.30 -3.30 -14.46
N PRO A 120 -28.30 -2.52 -14.00
CA PRO A 120 -29.00 -2.79 -12.75
C PRO A 120 -29.73 -4.14 -12.72
N ALA A 121 -30.06 -4.70 -13.88
CA ALA A 121 -30.65 -6.04 -13.99
C ALA A 121 -29.71 -7.18 -13.60
N SER A 122 -28.39 -6.93 -13.56
CA SER A 122 -27.38 -7.91 -13.12
C SER A 122 -27.23 -8.00 -11.60
N ALA A 123 -27.84 -7.08 -10.85
CA ALA A 123 -27.89 -7.13 -9.39
C ALA A 123 -28.80 -8.31 -8.97
N THR A 124 -28.21 -9.44 -8.63
CA THR A 124 -28.98 -10.54 -8.01
C THR A 124 -29.57 -10.05 -6.69
N PRO A 125 -30.91 -10.04 -6.54
CA PRO A 125 -31.51 -9.66 -5.25
C PRO A 125 -31.01 -10.65 -4.19
N TYR A 126 -30.41 -10.12 -3.11
CA TYR A 126 -30.04 -10.94 -1.97
C TYR A 126 -31.28 -11.59 -1.38
N LYS A 127 -31.47 -12.88 -1.64
CA LYS A 127 -32.51 -13.66 -0.99
C LYS A 127 -32.05 -13.89 0.46
N LEU A 128 -32.62 -13.11 1.38
CA LEU A 128 -32.60 -13.46 2.80
C LEU A 128 -33.23 -14.83 2.95
N GLN A 129 -32.42 -15.86 3.17
CA GLN A 129 -32.93 -17.16 3.66
C GLN A 129 -33.36 -16.94 5.10
N ARG A 130 -34.65 -16.94 5.31
CA ARG A 130 -35.26 -17.03 6.63
C ARG A 130 -35.27 -18.47 7.11
#